data_74bde376268868fe2fc74427e053858d
#
_entry.id   74bde376268868fe2fc74427e053858d
#
_cell.length_a   1.000
_cell.length_b   1.000
_cell.length_c   1.000
_cell.angle_alpha   90.00
_cell.angle_beta   90.00
_cell.angle_gamma   90.00
#
_symmetry.space_group_name_H-M   'P 1'
#
loop_
_entity.id
_entity.type
_entity.pdbx_description
1 polymer ?
#
loop_
_entity_poly.entity_id
_entity_poly.type
_entity_poly.pdbx_seq_one_letter_code
_entity_poly.pdbx_strand_id
1 'polypeptide(L)'
;MKSIKEMVSTLNCGNMLECVFGLAPVDVRVYEALLRGMERIEEISKAVGKGESAVYKSLQRLLIAGMAYRIKMPLEGGGYYFIYKPTPKEKVAEEVDKVIQELCVRVKKTLEEFLNDSSPWMPGMRNM
;
A
#
# COMPACT_ATOMS: atom_id res chain seq x y z
N MET A 1 8.76 15.52 -0.15
CA MET A 1 7.44 14.93 0.12
C MET A 1 6.35 15.87 -0.37
N LYS A 2 5.37 15.37 -1.09
CA LYS A 2 4.24 16.19 -1.53
C LYS A 2 3.31 16.47 -0.34
N SER A 3 2.75 17.68 -0.31
CA SER A 3 1.73 18.01 0.68
C SER A 3 0.42 17.29 0.34
N ILE A 4 -0.46 17.15 1.33
CA ILE A 4 -1.79 16.59 1.09
C ILE A 4 -2.55 17.43 0.06
N LYS A 5 -2.37 18.76 0.10
CA LYS A 5 -3.01 19.67 -0.85
C LYS A 5 -2.56 19.38 -2.29
N GLU A 6 -1.27 19.17 -2.49
CA GLU A 6 -0.73 18.78 -3.80
C GLU A 6 -1.23 17.40 -4.21
N MET A 7 -1.25 16.46 -3.27
CA MET A 7 -1.73 15.10 -3.51
C MET A 7 -3.18 15.10 -3.99
N VAL A 8 -4.05 15.89 -3.33
CA VAL A 8 -5.47 15.97 -3.70
C VAL A 8 -5.63 16.48 -5.14
N SER A 9 -4.84 17.48 -5.53
CA SER A 9 -4.94 18.06 -6.88
C SER A 9 -4.37 17.15 -7.96
N THR A 10 -3.50 16.20 -7.62
CA THR A 10 -2.83 15.29 -8.57
C THR A 10 -3.18 13.83 -8.34
N LEU A 11 -4.27 13.56 -7.61
CA LEU A 11 -4.64 12.20 -7.23
C LEU A 11 -4.91 11.32 -8.45
N ASN A 12 -4.31 10.16 -8.46
CA ASN A 12 -4.58 9.10 -9.42
C ASN A 12 -4.51 7.75 -8.68
N CYS A 13 -4.85 6.66 -9.37
CA CYS A 13 -4.90 5.35 -8.72
C CYS A 13 -3.56 4.92 -8.14
N GLY A 14 -2.48 5.16 -8.87
CA GLY A 14 -1.13 4.75 -8.43
C GLY A 14 -0.71 5.48 -7.17
N ASN A 15 -0.75 6.80 -7.15
CA ASN A 15 -0.30 7.55 -5.99
C ASN A 15 -1.26 7.42 -4.80
N MET A 16 -2.52 7.13 -5.03
CA MET A 16 -3.47 6.80 -3.97
C MET A 16 -3.00 5.55 -3.22
N LEU A 17 -2.70 4.48 -3.95
CA LEU A 17 -2.23 3.22 -3.36
C LEU A 17 -0.89 3.40 -2.65
N GLU A 18 0.02 4.18 -3.23
CA GLU A 18 1.30 4.48 -2.61
C GLU A 18 1.11 5.19 -1.26
N CYS A 19 0.23 6.19 -1.21
CA CYS A 19 0.00 6.97 0.00
C CYS A 19 -0.74 6.20 1.08
N VAL A 20 -1.78 5.46 0.71
CA VAL A 20 -2.61 4.75 1.70
C VAL A 20 -1.87 3.58 2.31
N PHE A 21 -1.12 2.83 1.50
CA PHE A 21 -0.45 1.61 1.96
C PHE A 21 1.06 1.76 2.15
N GLY A 22 1.62 2.94 1.89
CA GLY A 22 3.05 3.16 2.01
C GLY A 22 3.88 2.41 0.97
N LEU A 23 3.32 2.20 -0.21
CA LEU A 23 3.98 1.45 -1.27
C LEU A 23 4.91 2.32 -2.12
N ALA A 24 5.91 1.67 -2.71
CA ALA A 24 6.75 2.30 -3.71
C ALA A 24 6.09 2.19 -5.10
N PRO A 25 6.47 3.04 -6.08
CA PRO A 25 5.92 2.94 -7.44
C PRO A 25 6.07 1.55 -8.06
N VAL A 26 7.18 0.86 -7.81
CA VAL A 26 7.38 -0.50 -8.31
C VAL A 26 6.35 -1.47 -7.74
N ASP A 27 5.92 -1.27 -6.51
CA ASP A 27 4.94 -2.15 -5.86
C ASP A 27 3.58 -2.07 -6.57
N VAL A 28 3.19 -0.87 -6.99
CA VAL A 28 1.95 -0.67 -7.75
C VAL A 28 2.05 -1.39 -9.09
N ARG A 29 3.19 -1.32 -9.76
CA ARG A 29 3.42 -2.01 -11.04
C ARG A 29 3.39 -3.53 -10.87
N VAL A 30 3.92 -4.04 -9.77
CA VAL A 30 3.86 -5.48 -9.45
C VAL A 30 2.40 -5.89 -9.21
N TYR A 31 1.64 -5.09 -8.47
CA TYR A 31 0.22 -5.35 -8.26
C TYR A 31 -0.54 -5.37 -9.60
N GLU A 32 -0.26 -4.43 -10.50
CA GLU A 32 -0.86 -4.42 -11.85
C GLU A 32 -0.52 -5.69 -12.62
N ALA A 33 0.71 -6.18 -12.51
CA ALA A 33 1.13 -7.43 -13.14
C ALA A 33 0.32 -8.62 -12.62
N LEU A 34 0.10 -8.66 -11.30
CA LEU A 34 -0.74 -9.69 -10.69
C LEU A 34 -2.18 -9.61 -11.21
N LEU A 35 -2.72 -8.41 -11.35
CA LEU A 35 -4.07 -8.21 -11.89
C LEU A 35 -4.20 -8.68 -13.34
N ARG A 36 -3.10 -8.69 -14.08
CA ARG A 36 -3.06 -9.22 -15.45
C ARG A 36 -2.95 -10.74 -15.50
N GLY A 37 -2.86 -11.38 -14.35
CA GLY A 37 -2.82 -12.84 -14.26
C GLY A 37 -1.43 -13.43 -14.10
N MET A 38 -0.40 -12.61 -13.96
CA MET A 38 0.95 -13.11 -13.67
C MET A 38 1.02 -13.63 -12.25
N GLU A 39 1.67 -14.77 -12.05
CA GLU A 39 1.67 -15.47 -10.76
C GLU A 39 3.07 -15.78 -10.23
N ARG A 40 4.06 -15.79 -11.12
CA ARG A 40 5.44 -16.20 -10.78
C ARG A 40 6.38 -15.02 -10.82
N ILE A 41 7.36 -15.04 -9.92
CA ILE A 41 8.37 -13.97 -9.83
C ILE A 41 9.06 -13.74 -11.17
N GLU A 42 9.38 -14.81 -11.90
CA GLU A 42 10.07 -14.72 -13.18
C GLU A 42 9.26 -13.95 -14.22
N GLU A 43 7.96 -14.21 -14.30
CA GLU A 43 7.05 -13.50 -15.20
C GLU A 43 6.95 -12.02 -14.86
N ILE A 44 6.75 -11.76 -13.56
CA ILE A 44 6.58 -10.41 -13.05
C ILE A 44 7.86 -9.60 -13.27
N SER A 45 9.02 -10.21 -13.01
CA SER A 45 10.33 -9.60 -13.22
C SER A 45 10.49 -9.10 -14.67
N LYS A 46 10.12 -9.93 -15.62
CA LYS A 46 10.19 -9.56 -17.05
C LYS A 46 9.21 -8.42 -17.38
N ALA A 47 8.01 -8.48 -16.84
CA ALA A 47 6.97 -7.50 -17.14
C ALA A 47 7.28 -6.12 -16.57
N VAL A 48 7.84 -6.05 -15.36
CA VAL A 48 8.13 -4.76 -14.70
C VAL A 48 9.55 -4.28 -14.95
N GLY A 49 10.40 -5.10 -15.56
CA GLY A 49 11.78 -4.71 -15.87
C GLY A 49 12.68 -4.56 -14.66
N LYS A 50 12.43 -5.34 -13.60
CA LYS A 50 13.23 -5.36 -12.38
C LYS A 50 13.73 -6.78 -12.13
N GLY A 51 14.84 -6.92 -11.38
CA GLY A 51 15.37 -8.22 -11.04
C GLY A 51 14.43 -9.00 -10.11
N GLU A 52 14.58 -10.32 -10.09
CA GLU A 52 13.72 -11.19 -9.29
C GLU A 52 13.80 -10.87 -7.80
N SER A 53 14.99 -10.49 -7.31
CA SER A 53 15.18 -10.09 -5.92
C SER A 53 14.34 -8.86 -5.56
N ALA A 54 14.32 -7.86 -6.43
CA ALA A 54 13.52 -6.65 -6.24
C ALA A 54 12.02 -6.97 -6.29
N VAL A 55 11.60 -7.84 -7.20
CA VAL A 55 10.20 -8.28 -7.31
C VAL A 55 9.80 -9.05 -6.05
N TYR A 56 10.66 -9.93 -5.55
CA TYR A 56 10.40 -10.65 -4.31
C TYR A 56 10.13 -9.69 -3.15
N LYS A 57 10.99 -8.68 -2.99
CA LYS A 57 10.82 -7.67 -1.95
C LYS A 57 9.52 -6.89 -2.11
N SER A 58 9.19 -6.55 -3.35
CA SER A 58 7.94 -5.86 -3.67
C SER A 58 6.72 -6.72 -3.29
N LEU A 59 6.75 -8.01 -3.63
CA LEU A 59 5.69 -8.94 -3.26
C LEU A 59 5.54 -9.07 -1.75
N GLN A 60 6.64 -9.05 -1.00
CA GLN A 60 6.57 -9.07 0.47
C GLN A 60 5.86 -7.82 1.00
N ARG A 61 6.13 -6.65 0.45
CA ARG A 61 5.44 -5.41 0.84
C ARG A 61 3.95 -5.48 0.51
N LEU A 62 3.60 -6.04 -0.65
CA LEU A 62 2.19 -6.22 -1.02
C LEU A 62 1.47 -7.21 -0.09
N LEU A 63 2.14 -8.28 0.30
CA LEU A 63 1.59 -9.25 1.26
C LEU A 63 1.33 -8.58 2.62
N ILE A 64 2.29 -7.81 3.11
CA ILE A 64 2.14 -7.09 4.38
C ILE A 64 1.00 -6.07 4.30
N ALA A 65 0.86 -5.39 3.17
CA ALA A 65 -0.21 -4.41 2.97
C ALA A 65 -1.59 -5.05 2.75
N GLY A 66 -1.66 -6.37 2.59
CA GLY A 66 -2.91 -7.05 2.30
C GLY A 66 -3.38 -6.91 0.86
N MET A 67 -2.51 -6.46 -0.04
CA MET A 67 -2.84 -6.28 -1.45
C MET A 67 -2.56 -7.51 -2.32
N ALA A 68 -1.90 -8.50 -1.75
CA ALA A 68 -1.63 -9.75 -2.43
C ALA A 68 -1.63 -10.88 -1.41
N TYR A 69 -1.81 -12.08 -1.88
CA TYR A 69 -1.65 -13.28 -1.09
C TYR A 69 -0.90 -14.32 -1.93
N ARG A 70 -0.36 -15.34 -1.27
CA ARG A 70 0.38 -16.39 -1.96
C ARG A 70 -0.22 -17.75 -1.66
N ILE A 71 -0.07 -18.66 -2.61
CA ILE A 71 -0.53 -20.03 -2.50
C ILE A 71 0.67 -20.94 -2.65
N LYS A 72 0.81 -21.88 -1.74
CA LYS A 72 1.88 -22.88 -1.78
C LYS A 72 1.48 -23.98 -2.74
N MET A 73 2.31 -24.23 -3.74
CA MET A 73 2.07 -25.25 -4.75
C MET A 73 3.11 -26.37 -4.63
N PRO A 74 2.69 -27.64 -4.73
CA PRO A 74 3.65 -28.73 -4.66
C PRO A 74 4.44 -28.87 -5.96
N LEU A 75 5.69 -29.28 -5.84
CA LEU A 75 6.52 -29.68 -6.97
C LEU A 75 6.49 -31.19 -7.12
N GLU A 76 6.54 -31.68 -8.35
CA GLU A 76 6.75 -33.11 -8.60
C GLU A 76 8.12 -33.50 -8.05
N GLY A 77 8.17 -34.64 -7.35
CA GLY A 77 9.43 -35.11 -6.77
C GLY A 77 9.79 -34.49 -5.45
N GLY A 78 8.93 -33.67 -4.86
CA GLY A 78 9.14 -33.04 -3.55
C GLY A 78 9.43 -31.55 -3.64
N GLY A 79 9.27 -30.87 -2.51
CA GLY A 79 9.43 -29.43 -2.43
C GLY A 79 8.17 -28.70 -2.84
N TYR A 80 8.26 -27.39 -2.91
CA TYR A 80 7.12 -26.52 -3.24
C TYR A 80 7.62 -25.20 -3.83
N TYR A 81 6.68 -24.48 -4.41
CA TYR A 81 6.89 -23.09 -4.86
C TYR A 81 5.65 -22.29 -4.53
N PHE A 82 5.77 -20.97 -4.59
CA PHE A 82 4.62 -20.07 -4.36
C PHE A 82 4.16 -19.44 -5.65
N ILE A 83 2.85 -19.32 -5.78
CA ILE A 83 2.25 -18.43 -6.76
C ILE A 83 1.61 -17.27 -6.00
N TYR A 84 1.55 -16.10 -6.64
CA TYR A 84 1.05 -14.88 -6.04
C TYR A 84 -0.22 -14.44 -6.75
N LYS A 85 -1.19 -14.01 -5.96
CA LYS A 85 -2.49 -13.56 -6.45
C LYS A 85 -2.77 -12.17 -5.90
N PRO A 86 -3.45 -11.31 -6.68
CA PRO A 86 -3.84 -10.00 -6.18
C PRO A 86 -5.07 -10.11 -5.28
N THR A 87 -5.11 -9.28 -4.24
CA THR A 87 -6.36 -9.03 -3.54
C THR A 87 -7.31 -8.35 -4.53
N PRO A 88 -8.57 -8.75 -4.62
CA PRO A 88 -9.51 -8.12 -5.55
C PRO A 88 -9.60 -6.61 -5.35
N LYS A 89 -9.76 -5.87 -6.45
CA LYS A 89 -9.85 -4.40 -6.42
C LYS A 89 -10.94 -3.90 -5.49
N GLU A 90 -12.07 -4.61 -5.45
CA GLU A 90 -13.20 -4.24 -4.60
C GLU A 90 -12.82 -4.25 -3.13
N LYS A 91 -12.04 -5.24 -2.73
CA LYS A 91 -11.56 -5.37 -1.36
C LYS A 91 -10.54 -4.29 -1.02
N VAL A 92 -9.65 -3.99 -1.96
CA VAL A 92 -8.69 -2.89 -1.81
C VAL A 92 -9.42 -1.57 -1.66
N ALA A 93 -10.45 -1.32 -2.48
CA ALA A 93 -11.25 -0.10 -2.42
C ALA A 93 -11.96 0.05 -1.06
N GLU A 94 -12.50 -1.03 -0.51
CA GLU A 94 -13.10 -1.01 0.83
C GLU A 94 -12.10 -0.60 1.90
N GLU A 95 -10.89 -1.13 1.81
CA GLU A 95 -9.84 -0.82 2.78
C GLU A 95 -9.39 0.64 2.67
N VAL A 96 -9.23 1.15 1.45
CA VAL A 96 -8.90 2.56 1.23
C VAL A 96 -9.98 3.45 1.82
N ASP A 97 -11.25 3.13 1.57
CA ASP A 97 -12.37 3.90 2.08
C ASP A 97 -12.38 3.96 3.61
N LYS A 98 -12.14 2.83 4.27
CA LYS A 98 -12.06 2.77 5.74
C LYS A 98 -10.92 3.65 6.27
N VAL A 99 -9.75 3.59 5.66
CA VAL A 99 -8.59 4.38 6.08
C VAL A 99 -8.89 5.88 5.93
N ILE A 100 -9.51 6.27 4.83
CA ILE A 100 -9.84 7.68 4.60
C ILE A 100 -10.91 8.17 5.58
N GLN A 101 -11.92 7.36 5.86
CA GLN A 101 -12.95 7.72 6.85
C GLN A 101 -12.33 7.91 8.23
N GLU A 102 -11.44 7.01 8.63
CA GLU A 102 -10.73 7.11 9.90
C GLU A 102 -9.84 8.35 9.95
N LEU A 103 -9.13 8.64 8.85
CA LEU A 103 -8.32 9.84 8.74
C LEU A 103 -9.17 11.10 8.93
N CYS A 104 -10.33 11.18 8.29
CA CYS A 104 -11.24 12.32 8.41
C CYS A 104 -11.69 12.52 9.86
N VAL A 105 -12.06 11.45 10.55
CA VAL A 105 -12.47 11.53 11.95
C VAL A 105 -11.33 12.05 12.82
N ARG A 106 -10.14 11.51 12.65
CA ARG A 106 -8.97 11.89 13.45
C ARG A 106 -8.51 13.31 13.16
N VAL A 107 -8.54 13.72 11.89
CA VAL A 107 -8.18 15.09 11.50
C VAL A 107 -9.15 16.09 12.12
N LYS A 108 -10.47 15.83 12.06
CA LYS A 108 -11.48 16.70 12.66
C LYS A 108 -11.27 16.86 14.17
N LYS A 109 -10.98 15.76 14.86
CA LYS A 109 -10.68 15.79 16.28
C LYS A 109 -9.43 16.61 16.57
N THR A 110 -8.40 16.44 15.77
CA THR A 110 -7.14 17.18 15.89
C THR A 110 -7.36 18.67 15.65
N LEU A 111 -8.25 19.02 14.71
CA LEU A 111 -8.60 20.43 14.44
C LEU A 111 -9.28 21.06 15.64
N GLU A 112 -10.13 20.33 16.36
CA GLU A 112 -10.74 20.82 17.59
C GLU A 112 -9.67 21.12 18.64
N GLU A 113 -8.69 20.23 18.79
CA GLU A 113 -7.57 20.44 19.71
C GLU A 113 -6.72 21.64 19.28
N PHE A 114 -6.49 21.81 17.98
CA PHE A 114 -5.74 22.94 17.43
C PHE A 114 -6.42 24.27 17.73
N LEU A 115 -7.73 24.32 17.69
CA LEU A 115 -8.52 25.53 17.97
C LEU A 115 -8.65 25.79 19.47
N ASN A 116 -8.39 24.80 20.31
CA ASN A 116 -8.50 24.93 21.76
C ASN A 116 -7.13 25.24 22.36
N ASP A 117 -6.88 26.52 22.64
CA ASP A 117 -5.60 27.01 23.16
C ASP A 117 -5.18 26.41 24.51
N SER A 118 -6.10 25.80 25.24
CA SER A 118 -5.77 25.19 26.51
C SER A 118 -5.10 23.83 26.38
N SER A 119 -5.13 23.24 25.19
CA SER A 119 -4.58 21.92 24.93
C SER A 119 -3.21 21.99 24.26
N PRO A 120 -2.16 21.40 24.86
CA PRO A 120 -0.85 21.38 24.23
C PRO A 120 -0.86 20.39 23.05
N TRP A 121 -0.96 20.95 21.84
CA TRP A 121 -1.04 20.15 20.62
C TRP A 121 0.30 19.71 20.08
N MET A 122 1.39 20.14 20.71
CA MET A 122 2.74 19.79 20.27
C MET A 122 3.57 19.34 21.46
N PRO A 123 4.20 18.17 21.40
CA PRO A 123 5.05 17.68 22.50
C PRO A 123 6.17 18.68 22.81
N GLY A 124 6.41 18.96 24.08
CA GLY A 124 7.45 19.86 24.53
C GLY A 124 7.07 21.32 24.58
N MET A 125 5.89 21.71 24.18
CA MET A 125 5.43 23.10 24.21
C MET A 125 4.68 23.47 25.50
N ARG A 126 4.52 22.55 26.40
CA ARG A 126 3.72 22.78 27.62
C ARG A 126 4.23 23.91 28.50
N ASN A 127 5.53 24.12 28.52
CA ASN A 127 6.17 25.07 29.42
C ASN A 127 6.73 26.30 28.69
N MET A 128 6.25 26.55 27.51
CA MET A 128 6.68 27.69 26.71
C MET A 128 5.86 28.93 26.97
#